data_f175f836e375c1de00b060e08e22df46
#
_entry.id   f175f836e375c1de00b060e08e22df46
#
_cell.length_a   1.000
_cell.length_b   1.000
_cell.length_c   1.000
_cell.angle_alpha   90.00
_cell.angle_beta   90.00
_cell.angle_gamma   90.00
#
_symmetry.space_group_name_H-M   'P 1'
#
loop_
_entity.id
_entity.type
_entity.pdbx_description
1 polymer ?
#
loop_
_entity_poly.entity_id
_entity_poly.type
_entity_poly.pdbx_seq_one_letter_code
_entity_poly.pdbx_strand_id
1 'polypeptide(L)'
;MKERRAFPRYPITFPVDFGLIGKEGRVVFNSECVDISRSSIQINCDSNLVQALLANDEYPHTAKLDFSITGDKSVFSIVSRVVTHRRLSQDHYYLVLVFNEFHARSDEQLANDLKDFEPTGFRIDSAK
;
A
#
# COMPACT_ATOMS: atom_id res chain seq x y z
N MET A 1 4.05 13.59 -21.28
CA MET A 1 3.85 13.02 -20.74
C MET A 1 3.30 12.70 -20.28
N LYS A 2 2.95 12.19 -20.22
CA LYS A 2 2.49 11.55 -19.74
C LYS A 2 1.64 11.24 -18.92
N GLU A 3 0.91 10.63 -18.95
CA GLU A 3 0.11 10.17 -18.10
C GLU A 3 0.62 9.49 -17.22
N ARG A 4 0.59 9.71 -16.28
CA ARG A 4 1.20 9.23 -15.36
C ARG A 4 0.62 8.15 -14.72
N ARG A 5 -0.53 8.10 -14.49
CA ARG A 5 -1.16 7.07 -13.74
C ARG A 5 -1.81 6.13 -14.70
N ALA A 6 -1.26 4.93 -14.84
CA ALA A 6 -1.79 3.93 -15.73
C ALA A 6 -3.06 3.27 -15.19
N PHE A 7 -3.27 3.30 -13.88
CA PHE A 7 -4.39 2.60 -13.27
C PHE A 7 -5.13 3.53 -12.33
N PRO A 8 -6.46 3.36 -12.21
CA PRO A 8 -7.23 4.17 -11.27
C PRO A 8 -6.88 3.82 -9.82
N ARG A 9 -7.11 4.76 -8.93
CA ARG A 9 -6.90 4.57 -7.52
C ARG A 9 -8.24 4.49 -6.80
N TYR A 10 -8.30 3.65 -5.77
CA TYR A 10 -9.53 3.37 -5.05
C TYR A 10 -9.36 3.75 -3.58
N PRO A 11 -10.22 4.63 -3.04
CA PRO A 11 -10.11 5.05 -1.65
C PRO A 11 -10.78 4.05 -0.72
N ILE A 12 -10.14 2.91 -0.55
CA ILE A 12 -10.64 1.82 0.28
C ILE A 12 -9.77 1.71 1.52
N THR A 13 -10.41 1.60 2.67
CA THR A 13 -9.72 1.49 3.95
C THR A 13 -9.75 0.04 4.42
N PHE A 14 -8.58 -0.50 4.72
CA PHE A 14 -8.45 -1.84 5.28
C PHE A 14 -7.10 -1.96 5.98
N PRO A 15 -6.97 -2.90 6.92
CA PRO A 15 -5.69 -3.08 7.61
C PRO A 15 -4.63 -3.64 6.67
N VAL A 16 -3.40 -3.21 6.86
CA VAL A 16 -2.25 -3.70 6.11
C VAL A 16 -1.15 -4.03 7.11
N ASP A 17 -0.69 -5.27 7.08
CA ASP A 17 0.46 -5.67 7.88
C ASP A 17 1.71 -5.30 7.09
N PHE A 18 2.52 -4.44 7.68
CA PHE A 18 3.72 -3.91 7.05
C PHE A 18 4.92 -4.64 7.63
N GLY A 19 5.51 -5.53 6.84
CA GLY A 19 6.64 -6.34 7.29
C GLY A 19 7.95 -5.74 6.83
N LEU A 20 8.77 -5.30 7.78
CA LEU A 20 10.07 -4.74 7.51
C LEU A 20 11.12 -5.78 7.87
N ILE A 21 11.96 -6.14 6.91
CA ILE A 21 12.99 -7.15 7.11
C ILE A 21 14.30 -6.43 7.37
N GLY A 22 14.86 -6.65 8.55
CA GLY A 22 16.15 -6.08 8.91
C GLY A 22 17.16 -7.16 9.24
N LYS A 23 18.29 -6.74 9.76
CA LYS A 23 19.37 -7.66 10.08
C LYS A 23 18.97 -8.66 11.15
N GLU A 24 18.09 -8.25 12.04
CA GLU A 24 17.69 -9.09 13.15
C GLU A 24 16.40 -9.82 12.94
N GLY A 25 15.96 -9.87 11.70
CA GLY A 25 14.76 -10.57 11.36
C GLY A 25 13.64 -9.64 10.93
N ARG A 26 12.44 -10.15 10.99
CA ARG A 26 11.27 -9.44 10.46
C ARG A 26 10.47 -8.84 11.58
N VAL A 27 10.12 -7.58 11.42
CA VAL A 27 9.24 -6.89 12.37
C VAL A 27 8.01 -6.44 11.59
N VAL A 28 6.83 -6.69 12.16
CA VAL A 28 5.58 -6.36 11.51
C VAL A 28 4.94 -5.20 12.24
N PHE A 29 4.53 -4.20 11.47
CA PHE A 29 3.84 -3.03 11.99
C PHE A 29 2.42 -3.01 11.43
N ASN A 30 1.49 -2.50 12.21
CA ASN A 30 0.13 -2.31 11.76
C ASN A 30 0.03 -0.99 11.01
N SER A 31 -0.69 -1.03 9.91
CA SER A 31 -0.95 0.17 9.14
C SER A 31 -2.31 0.02 8.48
N GLU A 32 -2.72 1.04 7.75
CA GLU A 32 -4.04 1.06 7.16
C GLU A 32 -3.97 1.66 5.78
N CYS A 33 -4.64 1.02 4.84
CA CYS A 33 -4.71 1.54 3.48
C CYS A 33 -5.56 2.80 3.43
N VAL A 34 -5.10 3.78 2.70
CA VAL A 34 -5.85 5.01 2.42
C VAL A 34 -6.41 4.94 1.01
N ASP A 35 -5.58 4.55 0.05
CA ASP A 35 -6.05 4.27 -1.29
C ASP A 35 -5.09 3.29 -1.94
N ILE A 36 -5.57 2.62 -2.98
CA ILE A 36 -4.82 1.56 -3.63
C ILE A 36 -5.18 1.51 -5.10
N SER A 37 -4.18 1.17 -5.93
CA SER A 37 -4.39 0.82 -7.32
C SER A 37 -3.79 -0.57 -7.53
N ARG A 38 -3.87 -1.09 -8.75
CA ARG A 38 -3.26 -2.40 -8.98
C ARG A 38 -1.73 -2.35 -9.00
N SER A 39 -1.12 -1.16 -8.96
CA SER A 39 0.33 -1.03 -9.01
C SER A 39 0.94 -0.37 -7.78
N SER A 40 0.14 0.24 -6.91
CA SER A 40 0.67 0.97 -5.76
C SER A 40 -0.36 1.13 -4.68
N ILE A 41 0.09 1.48 -3.49
CA ILE A 41 -0.77 1.66 -2.33
C ILE A 41 -0.28 2.84 -1.52
N GLN A 42 -1.21 3.56 -0.93
CA GLN A 42 -0.89 4.60 0.06
C GLN A 42 -1.43 4.14 1.39
N ILE A 43 -0.57 4.13 2.40
CA ILE A 43 -0.95 3.69 3.73
C ILE A 43 -0.76 4.81 4.74
N ASN A 44 -1.51 4.71 5.81
CA ASN A 44 -1.45 5.60 6.96
C ASN A 44 -0.78 4.82 8.09
N CYS A 45 0.23 5.39 8.72
CA CYS A 45 0.96 4.70 9.77
C CYS A 45 1.46 5.69 10.81
N ASP A 46 1.99 5.16 11.90
CA ASP A 46 2.50 6.01 12.97
C ASP A 46 4.01 6.23 12.82
N SER A 47 4.56 7.03 13.72
CA SER A 47 5.97 7.38 13.66
C SER A 47 6.88 6.20 13.98
N ASN A 48 6.39 5.19 14.70
CA ASN A 48 7.21 4.02 15.02
C ASN A 48 7.62 3.28 13.75
N LEU A 49 6.67 3.10 12.84
CA LEU A 49 6.96 2.44 11.58
C LEU A 49 7.97 3.25 10.77
N VAL A 50 7.77 4.56 10.69
CA VAL A 50 8.65 5.40 9.88
C VAL A 50 10.04 5.44 10.47
N GLN A 51 10.17 5.52 11.79
CA GLN A 51 11.47 5.51 12.43
C GLN A 51 12.21 4.20 12.17
N ALA A 52 11.51 3.07 12.23
CA ALA A 52 12.11 1.78 11.93
C ALA A 52 12.55 1.71 10.48
N LEU A 53 11.75 2.25 9.58
CA LEU A 53 12.07 2.26 8.16
C LEU A 53 13.33 3.09 7.90
N LEU A 54 13.39 4.28 8.48
CA LEU A 54 14.53 5.18 8.26
C LEU A 54 15.79 4.72 8.96
N ALA A 55 15.66 3.91 10.00
CA ALA A 55 16.82 3.35 10.67
C ALA A 55 17.48 2.24 9.88
N ASN A 56 16.78 1.73 8.87
CA ASN A 56 17.32 0.68 8.02
C ASN A 56 18.22 1.33 6.97
N ASP A 57 19.47 0.89 6.91
CA ASP A 57 20.45 1.48 6.00
C ASP A 57 20.25 1.07 4.55
N GLU A 58 19.46 0.06 4.31
CA GLU A 58 19.27 -0.42 2.94
C GLU A 58 18.39 0.51 2.14
N TYR A 59 18.76 0.68 0.90
CA TYR A 59 18.01 1.54 0.01
C TYR A 59 17.99 0.90 -1.37
N PRO A 60 16.84 0.83 -2.04
CA PRO A 60 15.54 1.42 -1.64
C PRO A 60 14.90 0.64 -0.49
N HIS A 61 14.10 1.34 0.29
CA HIS A 61 13.41 0.69 1.40
C HIS A 61 12.30 -0.19 0.86
N THR A 62 12.32 -1.45 1.22
CA THR A 62 11.30 -2.40 0.78
C THR A 62 10.59 -3.00 1.97
N ALA A 63 9.38 -3.45 1.74
CA ALA A 63 8.57 -4.03 2.76
C ALA A 63 7.67 -5.09 2.13
N LYS A 64 7.28 -6.06 2.93
CA LYS A 64 6.30 -7.05 2.50
C LYS A 64 4.96 -6.68 3.11
N LEU A 65 3.99 -6.43 2.25
CA LEU A 65 2.66 -6.02 2.67
C LEU A 65 1.71 -7.18 2.56
N ASP A 66 0.98 -7.45 3.63
CA ASP A 66 -0.04 -8.49 3.64
C ASP A 66 -1.38 -7.85 3.95
N PHE A 67 -2.37 -8.10 3.11
CA PHE A 67 -3.68 -7.50 3.31
C PHE A 67 -4.75 -8.26 2.54
N SER A 68 -6.00 -8.02 2.94
CA SER A 68 -7.16 -8.54 2.22
C SER A 68 -8.13 -7.39 2.00
N ILE A 69 -8.59 -7.24 0.78
CA ILE A 69 -9.51 -6.16 0.43
C ILE A 69 -10.93 -6.54 0.77
N THR A 70 -11.28 -7.80 0.55
CA THR A 70 -12.66 -8.25 0.71
C THR A 70 -12.98 -8.69 2.13
N GLY A 71 -11.97 -8.76 2.99
CA GLY A 71 -12.18 -9.18 4.37
C GLY A 71 -12.29 -10.68 4.56
N ASP A 72 -12.11 -11.44 3.52
CA ASP A 72 -12.15 -12.89 3.64
C ASP A 72 -10.72 -13.43 3.72
N LYS A 73 -10.54 -14.70 3.41
CA LYS A 73 -9.23 -15.33 3.53
C LYS A 73 -8.32 -15.08 2.35
N SER A 74 -8.77 -14.30 1.37
CA SER A 74 -7.99 -14.04 0.17
C SER A 74 -6.98 -12.94 0.45
N VAL A 75 -5.81 -13.33 0.89
CA VAL A 75 -4.77 -12.40 1.33
C VAL A 75 -3.76 -12.20 0.22
N PHE A 76 -3.45 -10.94 -0.04
CA PHE A 76 -2.34 -10.56 -0.91
C PHE A 76 -1.08 -10.44 -0.08
N SER A 77 0.04 -10.86 -0.64
CA SER A 77 1.33 -10.72 -0.01
C SER A 77 2.27 -10.18 -1.09
N ILE A 78 2.73 -8.95 -0.91
CA ILE A 78 3.39 -8.22 -1.99
C ILE A 78 4.64 -7.55 -1.47
N VAL A 79 5.77 -7.84 -2.11
CA VAL A 79 7.01 -7.12 -1.84
C VAL A 79 6.89 -5.78 -2.56
N SER A 80 7.07 -4.71 -1.83
CA SER A 80 6.82 -3.36 -2.31
C SER A 80 7.98 -2.45 -1.95
N ARG A 81 8.11 -1.36 -2.70
CA ARG A 81 9.17 -0.39 -2.48
C ARG A 81 8.56 0.94 -2.06
N VAL A 82 9.08 1.52 -0.99
CA VAL A 82 8.63 2.82 -0.53
C VAL A 82 9.18 3.89 -1.48
N VAL A 83 8.29 4.68 -2.06
CA VAL A 83 8.72 5.72 -3.00
C VAL A 83 8.63 7.12 -2.41
N THR A 84 7.79 7.30 -1.39
CA THR A 84 7.72 8.59 -0.72
C THR A 84 7.07 8.43 0.64
N HIS A 85 7.36 9.38 1.53
CA HIS A 85 6.69 9.45 2.80
C HIS A 85 6.36 10.90 3.08
N ARG A 86 5.32 11.12 3.86
CA ARG A 86 4.85 12.45 4.14
C ARG A 86 4.31 12.49 5.56
N ARG A 87 4.82 13.43 6.34
CA ARG A 87 4.34 13.62 7.70
C ARG A 87 3.08 14.47 7.67
N LEU A 88 2.03 13.98 8.33
CA LEU A 88 0.77 14.69 8.42
C LEU A 88 0.61 15.39 9.74
N SER A 89 1.10 14.77 10.80
CA SER A 89 1.05 15.34 12.14
C SER A 89 2.19 14.73 12.93
N GLN A 90 2.23 15.00 14.21
CA GLN A 90 3.34 14.54 15.03
C GLN A 90 3.52 13.03 14.99
N ASP A 91 2.44 12.29 14.88
CA ASP A 91 2.48 10.84 14.95
C ASP A 91 1.83 10.14 13.77
N HIS A 92 1.52 10.87 12.72
CA HIS A 92 0.85 10.28 11.56
C HIS A 92 1.62 10.59 10.28
N TYR A 93 1.82 9.54 9.50
CA TYR A 93 2.52 9.62 8.22
C TYR A 93 1.75 8.88 7.15
N TYR A 94 1.91 9.34 5.93
CA TYR A 94 1.51 8.57 4.75
C TYR A 94 2.76 8.03 4.10
N LEU A 95 2.68 6.77 3.66
CA LEU A 95 3.72 6.15 2.85
C LEU A 95 3.08 5.72 1.54
N VAL A 96 3.79 5.95 0.45
CA VAL A 96 3.37 5.45 -0.86
C VAL A 96 4.35 4.37 -1.27
N LEU A 97 3.81 3.21 -1.62
CA LEU A 97 4.63 2.07 -2.02
C LEU A 97 4.18 1.58 -3.38
N VAL A 98 5.16 1.20 -4.19
CA VAL A 98 4.92 0.59 -5.49
C VAL A 98 5.10 -0.91 -5.35
N PHE A 99 4.16 -1.68 -5.90
CA PHE A 99 4.20 -3.13 -5.84
C PHE A 99 5.27 -3.64 -6.80
N ASN A 100 6.19 -4.44 -6.28
CA ASN A 100 7.24 -5.02 -7.09
C ASN A 100 6.98 -6.47 -7.43
N GLU A 101 6.60 -7.27 -6.44
CA GLU A 101 6.48 -8.69 -6.65
C GLU A 101 5.36 -9.27 -5.79
N PHE A 102 4.43 -9.97 -6.42
CA PHE A 102 3.32 -10.60 -5.74
C PHE A 102 3.75 -12.01 -5.33
N HIS A 103 3.72 -12.28 -4.02
CA HIS A 103 4.06 -13.59 -3.48
C HIS A 103 2.83 -14.43 -3.21
N ALA A 104 1.68 -13.81 -3.03
CA ALA A 104 0.42 -14.51 -2.90
C ALA A 104 -0.62 -13.74 -3.69
N ARG A 105 -1.33 -14.44 -4.54
CA ARG A 105 -2.27 -13.90 -5.50
C ARG A 105 -1.51 -13.05 -6.53
N SER A 106 -2.17 -12.54 -7.51
CA SER A 106 -1.52 -11.84 -8.62
C SER A 106 -2.07 -10.43 -8.77
N ASP A 107 -1.39 -9.64 -9.59
CA ASP A 107 -1.88 -8.28 -9.86
C ASP A 107 -3.19 -8.32 -10.64
N GLU A 108 -3.42 -9.35 -11.43
CA GLU A 108 -4.71 -9.51 -12.12
C GLU A 108 -5.82 -9.78 -11.12
N GLN A 109 -5.54 -10.58 -10.10
CA GLN A 109 -6.51 -10.83 -9.06
C GLN A 109 -6.79 -9.57 -8.25
N LEU A 110 -5.76 -8.77 -8.01
CA LEU A 110 -5.96 -7.49 -7.34
C LEU A 110 -6.85 -6.58 -8.18
N ALA A 111 -6.56 -6.47 -9.48
CA ALA A 111 -7.38 -5.65 -10.35
C ALA A 111 -8.83 -6.14 -10.34
N ASN A 112 -9.02 -7.45 -10.30
CA ASN A 112 -10.36 -8.02 -10.27
C ASN A 112 -11.08 -7.68 -8.98
N ASP A 113 -10.39 -7.73 -7.84
CA ASP A 113 -11.01 -7.36 -6.57
C ASP A 113 -11.36 -5.88 -6.53
N LEU A 114 -10.55 -5.04 -7.17
CA LEU A 114 -10.77 -3.59 -7.12
C LEU A 114 -11.88 -3.10 -8.02
N LYS A 115 -12.24 -3.86 -9.03
CA LYS A 115 -13.18 -3.35 -10.02
C LYS A 115 -14.58 -3.13 -9.46
N ASP A 116 -14.88 -3.69 -8.29
CA ASP A 116 -16.18 -3.50 -7.67
C ASP A 116 -16.27 -2.20 -6.89
N PHE A 117 -15.21 -1.43 -6.84
CA PHE A 117 -15.16 -0.18 -6.10
C PHE A 117 -15.10 1.01 -7.05
N GLU A 118 -15.43 2.18 -6.54
CA GLU A 118 -15.38 3.41 -7.32
C GLU A 118 -14.01 4.05 -7.22
N PRO A 119 -13.35 4.30 -8.33
CA PRO A 119 -12.01 4.88 -8.27
C PRO A 119 -12.03 6.34 -7.87
N THR A 120 -10.95 6.75 -7.22
CA THR A 120 -10.71 8.13 -6.88
C THR A 120 -10.42 8.93 -8.16
N GLY A 121 -10.93 10.13 -8.23
CA GLY A 121 -10.65 11.00 -9.35
C GLY A 121 -11.57 10.84 -10.52
N PHE A 122 -12.42 9.82 -10.53
CA PHE A 122 -13.45 9.69 -11.50
C PHE A 122 -14.75 10.05 -10.83
N ARG A 123 -15.40 11.03 -11.28
CA ARG A 123 -16.70 11.38 -10.71
C ARG A 123 -17.71 10.79 -11.61
N ILE A 124 -18.08 9.64 -11.24
CA ILE A 124 -19.02 8.97 -12.06
C ILE A 124 -20.33 9.64 -12.03
N ASP A 125 -20.62 10.25 -11.36
CA ASP A 125 -21.81 10.83 -11.24
C ASP A 125 -22.57 11.16 -12.30
N SER A 126 -22.19 10.64 -12.36
CA SER A 126 -22.57 10.64 -12.60
C SER A 126 -23.26 10.49 -12.76
N ALA A 127 -23.46 10.25 -12.91
CA ALA A 127 -23.94 10.01 -12.76
C ALA A 127 -24.68 10.46 -12.73
N LYS A 128 -24.91 10.64 -12.85
CA LYS A 128 -25.40 10.80 -12.68
C LYS A 128 -25.79 10.92 -12.88
#